data_b6add20e435cd2f3e5e993e3aa539192
#
_entry.id   b6add20e435cd2f3e5e993e3aa539192
#
_cell.length_a   1.000
_cell.length_b   1.000
_cell.length_c   1.000
_cell.angle_alpha   90.00
_cell.angle_beta   90.00
_cell.angle_gamma   90.00
#
_symmetry.space_group_name_H-M   'P 1'
#
loop_
_entity.id
_entity.type
_entity.pdbx_description
1 polymer ?
#
loop_
_entity_poly.entity_id
_entity_poly.type
_entity_poly.pdbx_seq_one_letter_code
_entity_poly.pdbx_strand_id
1 'polypeptide(L)'
;MRGGVRQDPSAMQTLKLTDYEALRNETNFLAAVSPNVSSSGQLIAGNNNYPSSVSGVGTDYLEIRQLSVENGEMFTEADIQTSAKVCVIGKTIQDNLFPGGEDPVGRIIRFNQVPFRVVGVLKSKGYNSMGMDQDDVVLAPYSTVMKRLLAQTYLSGIFASALTEDMTDNATDEITEILRRNHKLKESDDDFTIRSQQELSTMLNSTTDLMTTLLACIAGISLVVGGIGIMNIMYVSVTERTREIGLRMSVGARGVDILSQFLIEAILISITGGIIGVIIGCGASWIVKSVAHWPIFIQPWSVFLSFAVCTVTGVFFGWYPAKKAADLDPIEAIRYE
;
A
#
# COMPACT_ATOMS: atom_id res chain seq x y z
N MET A 1 7.24 -11.98 31.47
CA MET A 1 7.98 -10.80 31.96
C MET A 1 9.15 -11.26 32.82
N ARG A 2 10.35 -11.21 32.32
CA ARG A 2 11.54 -11.30 33.16
C ARG A 2 12.16 -9.90 33.20
N GLY A 3 12.14 -9.24 34.35
CA GLY A 3 12.87 -7.99 34.59
C GLY A 3 12.27 -6.70 34.01
N GLY A 4 10.98 -6.56 33.82
CA GLY A 4 10.32 -5.28 33.49
C GLY A 4 10.56 -4.73 32.08
N VAL A 5 11.34 -5.39 31.22
CA VAL A 5 11.57 -5.02 29.83
C VAL A 5 10.79 -6.02 28.95
N ARG A 6 9.84 -5.54 28.16
CA ARG A 6 9.27 -6.30 27.06
C ARG A 6 10.41 -6.55 26.06
N GLN A 7 10.97 -7.76 26.06
CA GLN A 7 11.81 -8.18 24.95
C GLN A 7 10.90 -8.39 23.73
N ASP A 8 11.28 -7.84 22.59
CA ASP A 8 10.63 -8.08 21.32
C ASP A 8 10.75 -9.60 21.02
N PRO A 9 9.66 -10.34 20.79
CA PRO A 9 9.72 -11.76 20.46
C PRO A 9 10.65 -12.08 19.28
N SER A 10 10.82 -11.14 18.36
CA SER A 10 11.76 -11.27 17.23
C SER A 10 13.24 -11.26 17.64
N ALA A 11 13.56 -10.81 18.84
CA ALA A 11 14.91 -10.86 19.41
C ALA A 11 15.22 -12.19 20.10
N MET A 12 14.22 -13.03 20.33
CA MET A 12 14.39 -14.36 20.89
C MET A 12 14.76 -15.33 19.77
N GLN A 13 15.99 -15.85 19.80
CA GLN A 13 16.53 -16.84 18.86
C GLN A 13 16.00 -18.26 19.20
N THR A 14 14.68 -18.41 19.25
CA THR A 14 14.00 -19.61 19.75
C THR A 14 13.60 -20.58 18.63
N LEU A 15 13.31 -20.03 17.42
CA LEU A 15 12.92 -20.86 16.27
C LEU A 15 14.08 -21.75 15.78
N LYS A 16 13.84 -23.03 15.70
CA LYS A 16 14.82 -24.05 15.30
C LYS A 16 14.34 -24.80 14.06
N LEU A 17 15.26 -25.58 13.48
CA LEU A 17 14.93 -26.46 12.36
C LEU A 17 13.88 -27.52 12.74
N THR A 18 13.86 -27.98 13.99
CA THR A 18 12.85 -28.91 14.53
C THR A 18 11.44 -28.31 14.44
N ASP A 19 11.28 -27.01 14.55
CA ASP A 19 9.97 -26.36 14.46
C ASP A 19 9.49 -26.32 13.01
N TYR A 20 10.40 -26.04 12.08
CA TYR A 20 10.12 -26.16 10.65
C TYR A 20 9.71 -27.59 10.27
N GLU A 21 10.45 -28.60 10.74
CA GLU A 21 10.15 -30.01 10.46
C GLU A 21 8.79 -30.43 11.05
N ALA A 22 8.46 -29.96 12.25
CA ALA A 22 7.16 -30.20 12.86
C ALA A 22 6.03 -29.55 12.06
N LEU A 23 6.19 -28.29 11.69
CA LEU A 23 5.20 -27.59 10.86
C LEU A 23 5.02 -28.28 9.50
N ARG A 24 6.10 -28.71 8.85
CA ARG A 24 6.02 -29.39 7.55
C ARG A 24 5.30 -30.74 7.61
N ASN A 25 5.44 -31.48 8.71
CA ASN A 25 4.96 -32.87 8.82
C ASN A 25 3.61 -32.99 9.53
N GLU A 26 3.25 -32.06 10.39
CA GLU A 26 2.11 -32.23 11.31
C GLU A 26 0.92 -31.32 10.94
N THR A 27 1.12 -30.30 10.10
CA THR A 27 0.04 -29.38 9.75
C THR A 27 -0.86 -29.91 8.64
N ASN A 28 -2.18 -29.64 8.77
CA ASN A 28 -3.20 -30.02 7.80
C ASN A 28 -3.70 -28.84 6.96
N PHE A 29 -3.47 -27.62 7.42
CA PHE A 29 -3.97 -26.40 6.78
C PHE A 29 -2.91 -25.63 5.99
N LEU A 30 -1.66 -26.13 5.94
CA LEU A 30 -0.58 -25.51 5.18
C LEU A 30 -0.35 -26.22 3.84
N ALA A 31 -0.22 -25.43 2.78
CA ALA A 31 0.15 -25.90 1.45
C ALA A 31 1.67 -26.05 1.31
N ALA A 32 2.42 -25.09 1.83
CA ALA A 32 3.87 -25.05 1.71
C ALA A 32 4.49 -24.37 2.94
N VAL A 33 5.68 -24.82 3.32
CA VAL A 33 6.44 -24.27 4.48
C VAL A 33 7.90 -24.16 4.09
N SER A 34 8.52 -23.02 4.37
CA SER A 34 9.95 -22.79 4.10
C SER A 34 10.62 -22.11 5.29
N PRO A 35 11.75 -22.63 5.77
CA PRO A 35 12.56 -21.93 6.75
C PRO A 35 13.20 -20.71 6.10
N ASN A 36 13.50 -19.70 6.91
CA ASN A 36 14.19 -18.51 6.47
C ASN A 36 15.35 -18.16 7.40
N VAL A 37 16.50 -17.92 6.79
CA VAL A 37 17.70 -17.41 7.47
C VAL A 37 18.30 -16.32 6.60
N SER A 38 18.46 -15.12 7.11
CA SER A 38 18.94 -13.98 6.32
C SER A 38 20.31 -13.51 6.78
N SER A 39 21.17 -13.19 5.82
CA SER A 39 22.49 -12.59 6.03
C SER A 39 22.69 -11.44 5.05
N SER A 40 23.07 -10.26 5.55
CA SER A 40 23.41 -9.12 4.71
C SER A 40 24.91 -9.03 4.52
N GLY A 41 25.36 -8.64 3.31
CA GLY A 41 26.80 -8.57 2.99
C GLY A 41 27.06 -8.05 1.60
N GLN A 42 28.29 -8.28 1.14
CA GLN A 42 28.76 -7.84 -0.17
C GLN A 42 28.78 -9.00 -1.14
N LEU A 43 28.14 -8.84 -2.30
CA LEU A 43 28.26 -9.73 -3.45
C LEU A 43 29.37 -9.25 -4.35
N ILE A 44 30.19 -10.18 -4.85
CA ILE A 44 31.30 -9.89 -5.75
C ILE A 44 31.28 -10.89 -6.91
N ALA A 45 31.33 -10.38 -8.14
CA ALA A 45 31.49 -11.16 -9.36
C ALA A 45 32.56 -10.49 -10.24
N GLY A 46 33.72 -11.12 -10.38
CA GLY A 46 34.88 -10.53 -11.08
C GLY A 46 35.27 -9.19 -10.44
N ASN A 47 35.13 -8.09 -11.19
CA ASN A 47 35.46 -6.73 -10.75
C ASN A 47 34.23 -5.96 -10.19
N ASN A 48 33.04 -6.52 -10.30
CA ASN A 48 31.80 -5.87 -9.87
C ASN A 48 31.45 -6.30 -8.45
N ASN A 49 30.96 -5.34 -7.67
CA ASN A 49 30.46 -5.58 -6.33
C ASN A 49 29.12 -4.90 -6.11
N TYR A 50 28.29 -5.53 -5.30
CA TYR A 50 26.97 -5.00 -4.95
C TYR A 50 26.59 -5.43 -3.54
N PRO A 51 26.13 -4.49 -2.66
CA PRO A 51 25.65 -4.83 -1.34
C PRO A 51 24.24 -5.40 -1.45
N SER A 52 24.00 -6.59 -0.90
CA SER A 52 22.68 -7.21 -0.91
C SER A 52 22.53 -8.20 0.25
N SER A 53 21.39 -8.86 0.33
CA SER A 53 21.11 -9.89 1.32
C SER A 53 20.92 -11.26 0.68
N VAL A 54 21.47 -12.28 1.33
CA VAL A 54 21.23 -13.68 0.97
C VAL A 54 20.19 -14.26 1.91
N SER A 55 19.11 -14.78 1.35
CA SER A 55 18.07 -15.51 2.07
C SER A 55 18.27 -17.01 1.90
N GLY A 56 18.57 -17.67 2.99
CA GLY A 56 18.60 -19.14 3.08
C GLY A 56 17.19 -19.68 3.21
N VAL A 57 16.70 -20.39 2.20
CA VAL A 57 15.31 -20.84 2.11
C VAL A 57 15.22 -22.30 1.70
N GLY A 58 14.03 -22.89 1.81
CA GLY A 58 13.67 -24.21 1.27
C GLY A 58 13.21 -24.13 -0.19
N THR A 59 12.96 -25.29 -0.80
CA THR A 59 12.45 -25.41 -2.17
C THR A 59 11.08 -24.78 -2.35
N ASP A 60 10.22 -24.86 -1.35
CA ASP A 60 8.83 -24.39 -1.37
C ASP A 60 8.71 -22.87 -1.32
N TYR A 61 9.83 -22.15 -1.07
CA TYR A 61 9.84 -20.70 -0.97
C TYR A 61 9.37 -19.99 -2.26
N LEU A 62 9.69 -20.56 -3.43
CA LEU A 62 9.25 -19.99 -4.70
C LEU A 62 7.72 -19.99 -4.81
N GLU A 63 7.09 -21.06 -4.39
CA GLU A 63 5.62 -21.19 -4.37
C GLU A 63 5.00 -20.20 -3.38
N ILE A 64 5.48 -20.16 -2.14
CA ILE A 64 4.99 -19.27 -1.08
C ILE A 64 5.07 -17.80 -1.52
N ARG A 65 6.16 -17.41 -2.20
CA ARG A 65 6.39 -16.03 -2.64
C ARG A 65 5.92 -15.77 -4.07
N GLN A 66 5.34 -16.78 -4.73
CA GLN A 66 4.91 -16.71 -6.13
C GLN A 66 6.03 -16.18 -7.04
N LEU A 67 7.24 -16.71 -6.85
CA LEU A 67 8.41 -16.43 -7.67
C LEU A 67 8.54 -17.51 -8.73
N SER A 68 9.09 -17.16 -9.89
CA SER A 68 9.41 -18.11 -10.95
C SER A 68 10.85 -17.89 -11.44
N VAL A 69 11.51 -18.97 -11.87
CA VAL A 69 12.83 -18.90 -12.48
C VAL A 69 12.66 -18.60 -13.96
N GLU A 70 13.40 -17.63 -14.48
CA GLU A 70 13.39 -17.24 -15.90
C GLU A 70 14.49 -17.99 -16.69
N ASN A 71 15.66 -18.16 -16.07
CA ASN A 71 16.79 -18.85 -16.67
C ASN A 71 17.44 -19.78 -15.65
N GLY A 72 17.77 -21.01 -16.06
CA GLY A 72 18.30 -22.04 -15.17
C GLY A 72 17.20 -22.74 -14.35
N GLU A 73 17.54 -23.19 -13.16
CA GLU A 73 16.67 -23.97 -12.28
C GLU A 73 16.82 -23.53 -10.82
N MET A 74 15.83 -23.89 -9.97
CA MET A 74 15.96 -23.77 -8.52
C MET A 74 16.86 -24.89 -7.98
N PHE A 75 17.54 -24.63 -6.86
CA PHE A 75 18.28 -25.68 -6.17
C PHE A 75 17.32 -26.72 -5.60
N THR A 76 17.83 -27.95 -5.46
CA THR A 76 17.05 -29.12 -5.10
C THR A 76 17.14 -29.43 -3.60
N GLU A 77 16.29 -30.33 -3.12
CA GLU A 77 16.37 -30.86 -1.75
C GLU A 77 17.73 -31.54 -1.47
N ALA A 78 18.33 -32.18 -2.49
CA ALA A 78 19.68 -32.74 -2.38
C ALA A 78 20.76 -31.67 -2.13
N ASP A 79 20.61 -30.49 -2.73
CA ASP A 79 21.50 -29.35 -2.47
C ASP A 79 21.35 -28.83 -1.05
N ILE A 80 20.13 -28.84 -0.51
CA ILE A 80 19.85 -28.48 0.87
C ILE A 80 20.53 -29.47 1.83
N GLN A 81 20.35 -30.77 1.60
CA GLN A 81 20.92 -31.81 2.47
C GLN A 81 22.45 -31.78 2.48
N THR A 82 23.08 -31.59 1.31
CA THR A 82 24.52 -31.52 1.18
C THR A 82 25.11 -30.16 1.56
N SER A 83 24.27 -29.17 1.86
CA SER A 83 24.67 -27.77 2.07
C SER A 83 25.52 -27.24 0.90
N ALA A 84 25.04 -27.49 -0.33
CA ALA A 84 25.70 -27.10 -1.56
C ALA A 84 25.81 -25.57 -1.68
N LYS A 85 26.93 -25.08 -2.20
CA LYS A 85 27.16 -23.65 -2.41
C LYS A 85 26.58 -23.20 -3.75
N VAL A 86 25.26 -23.24 -3.84
CA VAL A 86 24.49 -22.84 -5.01
C VAL A 86 23.55 -21.71 -4.63
N CYS A 87 23.18 -20.86 -5.60
CA CYS A 87 22.24 -19.77 -5.39
C CYS A 87 21.42 -19.46 -6.65
N VAL A 88 20.25 -18.89 -6.43
CA VAL A 88 19.40 -18.27 -7.44
C VAL A 88 19.39 -16.77 -7.17
N ILE A 89 19.55 -15.96 -8.20
CA ILE A 89 19.66 -14.49 -8.08
C ILE A 89 18.47 -13.80 -8.72
N GLY A 90 18.09 -12.65 -8.19
CA GLY A 90 17.10 -11.78 -8.80
C GLY A 90 17.68 -10.90 -9.91
N LYS A 91 16.80 -10.24 -10.67
CA LYS A 91 17.19 -9.45 -11.85
C LYS A 91 18.09 -8.28 -11.50
N THR A 92 17.82 -7.56 -10.43
CA THR A 92 18.65 -6.44 -9.97
C THR A 92 20.07 -6.89 -9.65
N ILE A 93 20.25 -8.07 -9.05
CA ILE A 93 21.58 -8.65 -8.80
C ILE A 93 22.28 -8.98 -10.10
N GLN A 94 21.57 -9.57 -11.06
CA GLN A 94 22.13 -9.87 -12.39
C GLN A 94 22.64 -8.59 -13.07
N ASP A 95 21.82 -7.54 -13.11
CA ASP A 95 22.14 -6.31 -13.83
C ASP A 95 23.34 -5.56 -13.20
N ASN A 96 23.50 -5.63 -11.87
CA ASN A 96 24.61 -5.00 -11.16
C ASN A 96 25.91 -5.81 -11.21
N LEU A 97 25.83 -7.14 -11.14
CA LEU A 97 27.03 -7.98 -11.15
C LEU A 97 27.51 -8.36 -12.56
N PHE A 98 26.60 -8.38 -13.54
CA PHE A 98 26.87 -8.77 -14.94
C PHE A 98 26.36 -7.71 -15.94
N PRO A 99 26.85 -6.44 -15.88
CA PRO A 99 26.35 -5.35 -16.71
C PRO A 99 26.61 -5.54 -18.21
N GLY A 100 27.50 -6.47 -18.59
CA GLY A 100 27.78 -6.82 -19.97
C GLY A 100 26.73 -7.71 -20.65
N GLY A 101 25.62 -8.06 -19.94
CA GLY A 101 24.61 -8.98 -20.49
C GLY A 101 25.04 -10.45 -20.53
N GLU A 102 26.10 -10.79 -19.78
CA GLU A 102 26.60 -12.16 -19.70
C GLU A 102 25.59 -13.05 -18.93
N ASP A 103 25.47 -14.30 -19.38
CA ASP A 103 24.65 -15.28 -18.65
C ASP A 103 25.30 -15.60 -17.29
N PRO A 104 24.62 -15.33 -16.17
CA PRO A 104 25.14 -15.61 -14.84
C PRO A 104 25.06 -17.09 -14.46
N VAL A 105 24.22 -17.90 -15.13
CA VAL A 105 24.05 -19.32 -14.81
C VAL A 105 25.36 -20.09 -15.02
N GLY A 106 25.73 -20.85 -14.01
CA GLY A 106 27.01 -21.59 -13.98
C GLY A 106 28.19 -20.79 -13.46
N ARG A 107 28.11 -19.46 -13.38
CA ARG A 107 29.20 -18.61 -12.87
C ARG A 107 29.25 -18.61 -11.35
N ILE A 108 30.40 -18.22 -10.80
CA ILE A 108 30.64 -18.15 -9.35
C ILE A 108 30.60 -16.69 -8.91
N ILE A 109 29.73 -16.41 -7.96
CA ILE A 109 29.68 -15.15 -7.20
C ILE A 109 30.17 -15.39 -5.79
N ARG A 110 30.74 -14.40 -5.13
CA ARG A 110 31.15 -14.50 -3.72
C ARG A 110 30.24 -13.62 -2.88
N PHE A 111 29.68 -14.21 -1.84
CA PHE A 111 29.01 -13.46 -0.79
C PHE A 111 29.91 -13.44 0.46
N ASN A 112 30.33 -12.26 0.85
CA ASN A 112 31.40 -12.05 1.82
C ASN A 112 32.69 -12.80 1.37
N GLN A 113 32.98 -13.97 1.87
CA GLN A 113 34.14 -14.77 1.46
C GLN A 113 33.73 -16.16 0.93
N VAL A 114 32.44 -16.46 0.92
CA VAL A 114 31.93 -17.77 0.51
C VAL A 114 31.55 -17.74 -0.96
N PRO A 115 32.11 -18.63 -1.79
CA PRO A 115 31.73 -18.72 -3.21
C PRO A 115 30.41 -19.49 -3.33
N PHE A 116 29.52 -18.99 -4.21
CA PHE A 116 28.28 -19.61 -4.63
C PHE A 116 28.25 -19.75 -6.15
N ARG A 117 27.82 -20.88 -6.65
CA ARG A 117 27.53 -21.06 -8.08
C ARG A 117 26.09 -20.66 -8.34
N VAL A 118 25.89 -19.76 -9.28
CA VAL A 118 24.54 -19.38 -9.74
C VAL A 118 23.95 -20.53 -10.53
N VAL A 119 22.78 -21.02 -10.12
CA VAL A 119 22.05 -22.12 -10.80
C VAL A 119 20.81 -21.60 -11.51
N GLY A 120 20.32 -20.43 -11.15
CA GLY A 120 19.17 -19.82 -11.82
C GLY A 120 19.05 -18.33 -11.57
N VAL A 121 18.21 -17.70 -12.39
CA VAL A 121 17.84 -16.29 -12.32
C VAL A 121 16.32 -16.20 -12.21
N LEU A 122 15.85 -15.41 -11.26
CA LEU A 122 14.42 -15.19 -11.06
C LEU A 122 13.86 -14.27 -12.15
N LYS A 123 12.62 -14.51 -12.53
CA LYS A 123 11.86 -13.59 -13.37
C LYS A 123 11.60 -12.29 -12.60
N SER A 124 11.85 -11.16 -13.26
CA SER A 124 11.65 -9.85 -12.65
C SER A 124 10.19 -9.62 -12.23
N LYS A 125 10.00 -9.11 -11.01
CA LYS A 125 8.73 -8.62 -10.45
C LYS A 125 8.68 -7.09 -10.39
N GLY A 126 9.85 -6.43 -10.43
CA GLY A 126 9.97 -4.99 -10.28
C GLY A 126 9.72 -4.50 -8.85
N TYR A 127 9.28 -3.26 -8.74
CA TYR A 127 9.02 -2.62 -7.46
C TYR A 127 7.63 -2.95 -6.93
N ASN A 128 7.53 -3.18 -5.62
CA ASN A 128 6.24 -3.32 -4.97
C ASN A 128 5.53 -1.95 -4.82
N SER A 129 4.28 -1.96 -4.33
CA SER A 129 3.48 -0.74 -4.11
C SER A 129 4.09 0.25 -3.11
N MET A 130 5.07 -0.18 -2.31
CA MET A 130 5.82 0.65 -1.36
C MET A 130 7.14 1.16 -1.94
N GLY A 131 7.43 0.91 -3.22
CA GLY A 131 8.66 1.32 -3.89
C GLY A 131 9.90 0.49 -3.54
N MET A 132 9.74 -0.66 -2.87
CA MET A 132 10.84 -1.57 -2.59
C MET A 132 11.07 -2.49 -3.79
N ASP A 133 12.34 -2.66 -4.15
CA ASP A 133 12.76 -3.57 -5.20
C ASP A 133 12.59 -5.03 -4.75
N GLN A 134 11.79 -5.81 -5.49
CA GLN A 134 11.56 -7.22 -5.21
C GLN A 134 12.60 -8.13 -5.90
N ASP A 135 13.38 -7.56 -6.81
CA ASP A 135 14.38 -8.26 -7.61
C ASP A 135 15.79 -8.18 -6.99
N ASP A 136 15.97 -7.41 -5.89
CA ASP A 136 17.20 -7.37 -5.10
C ASP A 136 17.22 -8.52 -4.07
N VAL A 137 17.35 -9.74 -4.54
CA VAL A 137 17.33 -10.95 -3.70
C VAL A 137 18.30 -12.01 -4.21
N VAL A 138 18.96 -12.69 -3.26
CA VAL A 138 19.74 -13.90 -3.52
C VAL A 138 19.17 -15.02 -2.66
N LEU A 139 18.73 -16.10 -3.29
CA LEU A 139 18.22 -17.29 -2.61
C LEU A 139 19.30 -18.38 -2.60
N ALA A 140 19.52 -18.99 -1.45
CA ALA A 140 20.44 -20.10 -1.30
C ALA A 140 19.81 -21.17 -0.37
N PRO A 141 20.30 -22.42 -0.36
CA PRO A 141 19.84 -23.41 0.59
C PRO A 141 20.01 -22.94 2.05
N TYR A 142 18.95 -22.99 2.85
CA TYR A 142 19.01 -22.52 4.24
C TYR A 142 20.14 -23.21 5.03
N SER A 143 20.39 -24.49 4.77
CA SER A 143 21.47 -25.24 5.41
C SER A 143 22.87 -24.68 5.09
N THR A 144 23.07 -24.16 3.88
CA THR A 144 24.33 -23.50 3.47
C THR A 144 24.51 -22.17 4.16
N VAL A 145 23.44 -21.35 4.21
CA VAL A 145 23.48 -20.05 4.90
C VAL A 145 23.72 -20.24 6.40
N MET A 146 23.00 -21.15 7.04
CA MET A 146 23.18 -21.46 8.47
C MET A 146 24.60 -21.93 8.80
N LYS A 147 25.11 -22.91 8.02
CA LYS A 147 26.39 -23.58 8.35
C LYS A 147 27.61 -22.80 7.86
N ARG A 148 27.52 -22.14 6.69
CA ARG A 148 28.68 -21.55 6.00
C ARG A 148 28.80 -20.03 6.11
N LEU A 149 27.68 -19.32 6.27
CA LEU A 149 27.69 -17.86 6.38
C LEU A 149 27.56 -17.38 7.83
N LEU A 150 26.63 -17.94 8.59
CA LEU A 150 26.27 -17.44 9.92
C LEU A 150 26.77 -18.31 11.08
N ALA A 151 27.09 -19.57 10.83
CA ALA A 151 27.45 -20.56 11.86
C ALA A 151 26.44 -20.59 13.03
N GLN A 152 25.13 -20.53 12.71
CA GLN A 152 24.03 -20.49 13.67
C GLN A 152 23.12 -21.72 13.54
N THR A 153 22.38 -22.00 14.62
CA THR A 153 21.46 -23.16 14.71
C THR A 153 19.99 -22.78 14.80
N TYR A 154 19.69 -21.48 14.78
CA TYR A 154 18.33 -20.93 14.86
C TYR A 154 17.93 -20.30 13.51
N LEU A 155 16.63 -20.27 13.28
CA LEU A 155 16.03 -19.63 12.10
C LEU A 155 15.70 -18.18 12.40
N SER A 156 15.77 -17.33 11.37
CA SER A 156 15.29 -15.94 11.44
C SER A 156 13.76 -15.87 11.38
N GLY A 157 13.14 -16.88 10.76
CA GLY A 157 11.70 -17.02 10.63
C GLY A 157 11.33 -18.28 9.84
N ILE A 158 10.04 -18.51 9.72
CA ILE A 158 9.46 -19.56 8.88
C ILE A 158 8.38 -18.90 8.04
N PHE A 159 8.42 -19.11 6.73
CA PHE A 159 7.35 -18.73 5.82
C PHE A 159 6.45 -19.93 5.59
N ALA A 160 5.14 -19.69 5.63
CA ALA A 160 4.14 -20.69 5.35
C ALA A 160 3.04 -20.12 4.46
N SER A 161 2.43 -20.98 3.67
CA SER A 161 1.25 -20.66 2.87
C SER A 161 0.11 -21.56 3.31
N ALA A 162 -1.06 -20.97 3.62
CA ALA A 162 -2.27 -21.75 3.89
C ALA A 162 -2.80 -22.37 2.58
N LEU A 163 -3.55 -23.45 2.68
CA LEU A 163 -4.18 -24.12 1.53
C LEU A 163 -5.14 -23.21 0.78
N THR A 164 -5.90 -22.39 1.51
CA THR A 164 -6.82 -21.37 0.97
C THR A 164 -6.80 -20.15 1.89
N GLU A 165 -7.24 -19.00 1.38
CA GLU A 165 -7.33 -17.76 2.13
C GLU A 165 -8.23 -17.90 3.37
N ASP A 166 -9.37 -18.60 3.22
CA ASP A 166 -10.32 -18.85 4.31
C ASP A 166 -9.77 -19.73 5.44
N MET A 167 -8.70 -20.49 5.17
CA MET A 167 -8.05 -21.37 6.16
C MET A 167 -6.89 -20.68 6.90
N THR A 168 -6.62 -19.42 6.63
CA THR A 168 -5.49 -18.69 7.24
C THR A 168 -5.58 -18.66 8.76
N ASP A 169 -6.77 -18.45 9.31
CA ASP A 169 -6.98 -18.41 10.76
C ASP A 169 -6.77 -19.80 11.38
N ASN A 170 -7.32 -20.85 10.76
CA ASN A 170 -7.11 -22.22 11.19
C ASN A 170 -5.63 -22.64 11.13
N ALA A 171 -4.93 -22.23 10.05
CA ALA A 171 -3.49 -22.47 9.92
C ALA A 171 -2.70 -21.73 11.01
N THR A 172 -3.09 -20.50 11.35
CA THR A 172 -2.45 -19.71 12.41
C THR A 172 -2.62 -20.38 13.78
N ASP A 173 -3.81 -20.88 14.07
CA ASP A 173 -4.11 -21.58 15.32
C ASP A 173 -3.31 -22.89 15.41
N GLU A 174 -3.27 -23.68 14.33
CA GLU A 174 -2.50 -24.94 14.27
C GLU A 174 -1.00 -24.70 14.44
N ILE A 175 -0.42 -23.69 13.76
CA ILE A 175 0.97 -23.27 13.92
C ILE A 175 1.26 -22.89 15.37
N THR A 176 0.35 -22.11 15.98
CA THR A 176 0.49 -21.66 17.37
C THR A 176 0.52 -22.85 18.33
N GLU A 177 -0.36 -23.83 18.16
CA GLU A 177 -0.42 -25.02 18.98
C GLU A 177 0.86 -25.87 18.86
N ILE A 178 1.33 -26.10 17.63
CA ILE A 178 2.55 -26.89 17.38
C ILE A 178 3.77 -26.19 17.98
N LEU A 179 3.94 -24.88 17.79
CA LEU A 179 5.08 -24.14 18.33
C LEU A 179 5.04 -24.09 19.86
N ARG A 180 3.89 -23.83 20.48
CA ARG A 180 3.74 -23.87 21.95
C ARG A 180 4.11 -25.22 22.52
N ARG A 181 3.67 -26.29 21.87
CA ARG A 181 4.00 -27.65 22.27
C ARG A 181 5.51 -27.92 22.18
N ASN A 182 6.15 -27.54 21.08
CA ASN A 182 7.59 -27.75 20.86
C ASN A 182 8.45 -26.93 21.82
N HIS A 183 8.07 -25.71 22.09
CA HIS A 183 8.77 -24.79 22.99
C HIS A 183 8.37 -25.01 24.46
N LYS A 184 7.40 -25.89 24.74
CA LYS A 184 6.86 -26.17 26.10
C LYS A 184 6.34 -24.93 26.80
N LEU A 185 5.68 -24.06 26.05
CA LEU A 185 5.12 -22.80 26.52
C LEU A 185 3.73 -23.00 27.12
N LYS A 186 3.36 -22.08 28.03
CA LYS A 186 1.99 -21.94 28.53
C LYS A 186 1.27 -20.88 27.67
N GLU A 187 -0.06 -20.92 27.62
CA GLU A 187 -0.92 -20.09 26.76
C GLU A 187 -0.65 -18.56 26.79
N SER A 188 0.09 -18.06 27.78
CA SER A 188 0.32 -16.61 27.95
C SER A 188 1.75 -16.13 27.64
N ASP A 189 2.67 -17.02 27.30
CA ASP A 189 4.11 -16.71 27.22
C ASP A 189 4.74 -17.10 25.87
N ASP A 190 4.08 -16.74 24.77
CA ASP A 190 4.61 -17.01 23.42
C ASP A 190 5.94 -16.28 23.19
N ASP A 191 6.95 -17.02 22.74
CA ASP A 191 8.29 -16.55 22.38
C ASP A 191 8.45 -16.38 20.85
N PHE A 192 7.35 -16.43 20.13
CA PHE A 192 7.25 -16.24 18.68
C PHE A 192 6.10 -15.28 18.33
N THR A 193 6.09 -14.78 17.12
CA THR A 193 5.01 -13.96 16.57
C THR A 193 4.63 -14.47 15.20
N ILE A 194 3.36 -14.78 14.99
CA ILE A 194 2.80 -15.11 13.69
C ILE A 194 2.22 -13.82 13.10
N ARG A 195 2.51 -13.54 11.84
CA ARG A 195 1.96 -12.40 11.10
C ARG A 195 1.36 -12.92 9.82
N SER A 196 0.06 -12.80 9.67
CA SER A 196 -0.60 -13.13 8.42
C SER A 196 -0.51 -11.96 7.43
N GLN A 197 -0.53 -12.26 6.14
CA GLN A 197 -0.63 -11.24 5.10
C GLN A 197 -1.93 -10.43 5.24
N GLN A 198 -2.99 -11.09 5.71
CA GLN A 198 -4.28 -10.47 5.99
C GLN A 198 -4.20 -9.41 7.08
N GLU A 199 -3.52 -9.70 8.20
CA GLU A 199 -3.31 -8.73 9.29
C GLU A 199 -2.52 -7.51 8.82
N LEU A 200 -1.44 -7.74 8.05
CA LEU A 200 -0.66 -6.65 7.45
C LEU A 200 -1.53 -5.78 6.52
N SER A 201 -2.34 -6.41 5.67
CA SER A 201 -3.26 -5.72 4.77
C SER A 201 -4.31 -4.91 5.55
N THR A 202 -4.90 -5.51 6.58
CA THR A 202 -5.88 -4.83 7.45
C THR A 202 -5.26 -3.65 8.19
N MET A 203 -4.05 -3.79 8.71
CA MET A 203 -3.34 -2.70 9.39
C MET A 203 -3.04 -1.54 8.43
N LEU A 204 -2.59 -1.83 7.21
CA LEU A 204 -2.34 -0.82 6.17
C LEU A 204 -3.64 -0.14 5.74
N ASN A 205 -4.72 -0.89 5.53
CA ASN A 205 -6.03 -0.35 5.19
C ASN A 205 -6.56 0.54 6.31
N SER A 206 -6.48 0.12 7.57
CA SER A 206 -6.92 0.94 8.70
C SER A 206 -6.18 2.27 8.81
N THR A 207 -4.88 2.28 8.54
CA THR A 207 -4.07 3.50 8.50
C THR A 207 -4.49 4.40 7.35
N THR A 208 -4.70 3.82 6.17
CA THR A 208 -5.17 4.54 4.98
C THR A 208 -6.57 5.14 5.19
N ASP A 209 -7.48 4.39 5.79
CA ASP A 209 -8.84 4.83 6.12
C ASP A 209 -8.83 6.00 7.11
N LEU A 210 -7.97 5.94 8.12
CA LEU A 210 -7.78 7.05 9.07
C LEU A 210 -7.28 8.30 8.37
N MET A 211 -6.26 8.18 7.52
CA MET A 211 -5.73 9.32 6.72
C MET A 211 -6.78 9.87 5.76
N THR A 212 -7.52 9.00 5.09
CA THR A 212 -8.62 9.40 4.19
C THR A 212 -9.72 10.14 4.94
N THR A 213 -10.08 9.65 6.12
CA THR A 213 -11.08 10.30 6.98
C THR A 213 -10.62 11.70 7.42
N LEU A 214 -9.37 11.84 7.85
CA LEU A 214 -8.82 13.15 8.21
C LEU A 214 -8.82 14.12 7.02
N LEU A 215 -8.39 13.66 5.84
CA LEU A 215 -8.41 14.47 4.62
C LEU A 215 -9.85 14.84 4.22
N ALA A 216 -10.81 13.93 4.34
CA ALA A 216 -12.22 14.20 4.08
C ALA A 216 -12.79 15.25 5.05
N CYS A 217 -12.41 15.21 6.33
CA CYS A 217 -12.81 16.25 7.30
C CYS A 217 -12.25 17.63 6.92
N ILE A 218 -10.97 17.70 6.55
CA ILE A 218 -10.33 18.95 6.12
C ILE A 218 -11.00 19.49 4.84
N ALA A 219 -11.24 18.60 3.87
CA ALA A 219 -11.95 18.94 2.64
C ALA A 219 -13.38 19.42 2.93
N GLY A 220 -14.09 18.76 3.85
CA GLY A 220 -15.44 19.17 4.29
C GLY A 220 -15.47 20.56 4.90
N ILE A 221 -14.52 20.88 5.79
CA ILE A 221 -14.39 22.22 6.38
C ILE A 221 -14.10 23.25 5.27
N SER A 222 -13.18 22.95 4.37
CA SER A 222 -12.84 23.84 3.25
C SER A 222 -14.05 24.07 2.33
N LEU A 223 -14.86 23.04 2.11
CA LEU A 223 -16.08 23.11 1.33
C LEU A 223 -17.15 24.04 2.00
N VAL A 224 -17.30 23.95 3.31
CA VAL A 224 -18.21 24.84 4.08
C VAL A 224 -17.74 26.30 3.96
N VAL A 225 -16.44 26.55 4.12
CA VAL A 225 -15.88 27.91 4.01
C VAL A 225 -16.08 28.44 2.58
N GLY A 226 -15.81 27.63 1.55
CA GLY A 226 -16.08 27.96 0.16
C GLY A 226 -17.56 28.21 -0.12
N GLY A 227 -18.44 27.40 0.45
CA GLY A 227 -19.88 27.56 0.35
C GLY A 227 -20.40 28.88 0.99
N ILE A 228 -19.86 29.25 2.15
CA ILE A 228 -20.13 30.56 2.75
C ILE A 228 -19.68 31.69 1.81
N GLY A 229 -18.55 31.52 1.11
CA GLY A 229 -18.09 32.46 0.07
C GLY A 229 -19.11 32.60 -1.06
N ILE A 230 -19.66 31.48 -1.57
CA ILE A 230 -20.73 31.50 -2.58
C ILE A 230 -21.97 32.24 -2.05
N MET A 231 -22.39 31.94 -0.85
CA MET A 231 -23.53 32.53 -0.18
C MET A 231 -23.36 34.08 -0.09
N ASN A 232 -22.18 34.53 0.31
CA ASN A 232 -21.89 35.97 0.45
C ASN A 232 -21.92 36.70 -0.91
N ILE A 233 -21.29 36.08 -1.95
CA ILE A 233 -21.32 36.64 -3.31
C ILE A 233 -22.77 36.76 -3.83
N MET A 234 -23.53 35.69 -3.66
CA MET A 234 -24.94 35.66 -4.07
C MET A 234 -25.79 36.69 -3.30
N TYR A 235 -25.51 36.87 -2.00
CA TYR A 235 -26.20 37.85 -1.19
C TYR A 235 -25.94 39.28 -1.71
N VAL A 236 -24.70 39.62 -2.04
CA VAL A 236 -24.34 40.92 -2.64
C VAL A 236 -25.00 41.05 -4.00
N SER A 237 -24.94 40.03 -4.86
CA SER A 237 -25.61 40.04 -6.19
C SER A 237 -27.11 40.32 -6.08
N VAL A 238 -27.81 39.71 -5.12
CA VAL A 238 -29.23 39.95 -4.90
C VAL A 238 -29.49 41.38 -4.44
N THR A 239 -28.69 41.91 -3.50
CA THR A 239 -28.86 43.29 -3.02
C THR A 239 -28.58 44.30 -4.08
N GLU A 240 -27.56 44.17 -4.91
CA GLU A 240 -27.26 45.06 -6.02
C GLU A 240 -28.31 45.03 -7.12
N ARG A 241 -28.99 43.90 -7.33
CA ARG A 241 -30.02 43.70 -8.36
C ARG A 241 -31.44 43.80 -7.79
N THR A 242 -31.65 44.28 -6.56
CA THR A 242 -32.97 44.35 -5.90
C THR A 242 -33.99 45.10 -6.74
N ARG A 243 -33.65 46.23 -7.30
CA ARG A 243 -34.53 47.04 -8.19
C ARG A 243 -34.90 46.31 -9.48
N GLU A 244 -33.95 45.62 -10.10
CA GLU A 244 -34.15 44.79 -11.30
C GLU A 244 -35.14 43.66 -11.01
N ILE A 245 -34.97 42.95 -9.88
CA ILE A 245 -35.85 41.87 -9.40
C ILE A 245 -37.27 42.43 -9.22
N GLY A 246 -37.41 43.59 -8.56
CA GLY A 246 -38.69 44.25 -8.34
C GLY A 246 -39.40 44.62 -9.65
N LEU A 247 -38.66 45.12 -10.64
CA LEU A 247 -39.21 45.41 -11.97
C LEU A 247 -39.70 44.14 -12.67
N ARG A 248 -38.94 43.02 -12.64
CA ARG A 248 -39.37 41.72 -13.22
C ARG A 248 -40.64 41.22 -12.57
N MET A 249 -40.74 41.26 -11.25
CA MET A 249 -41.91 40.83 -10.50
C MET A 249 -43.14 41.72 -10.79
N SER A 250 -42.96 43.05 -10.98
CA SER A 250 -44.02 43.97 -11.33
C SER A 250 -44.61 43.74 -12.74
N VAL A 251 -43.80 43.19 -13.67
CA VAL A 251 -44.23 42.80 -15.04
C VAL A 251 -44.80 41.35 -15.07
N GLY A 252 -44.84 40.66 -13.90
CA GLY A 252 -45.51 39.37 -13.77
C GLY A 252 -44.60 38.15 -13.60
N ALA A 253 -43.29 38.33 -13.35
CA ALA A 253 -42.40 37.20 -12.99
C ALA A 253 -42.82 36.63 -11.63
N ARG A 254 -42.83 35.30 -11.51
CA ARG A 254 -43.15 34.61 -10.28
C ARG A 254 -41.90 34.49 -9.40
N GLY A 255 -42.07 34.44 -8.08
CA GLY A 255 -40.94 34.22 -7.15
C GLY A 255 -40.15 32.97 -7.48
N VAL A 256 -40.81 31.90 -7.99
CA VAL A 256 -40.13 30.64 -8.42
C VAL A 256 -39.20 30.91 -9.62
N ASP A 257 -39.52 31.82 -10.51
CA ASP A 257 -38.67 32.14 -11.68
C ASP A 257 -37.39 32.85 -11.22
N ILE A 258 -37.53 33.77 -10.26
CA ILE A 258 -36.40 34.44 -9.60
C ILE A 258 -35.55 33.49 -8.81
N LEU A 259 -36.19 32.59 -8.01
CA LEU A 259 -35.49 31.54 -7.25
C LEU A 259 -34.65 30.65 -8.16
N SER A 260 -35.26 30.16 -9.26
CA SER A 260 -34.57 29.29 -10.20
C SER A 260 -33.39 29.96 -10.90
N GLN A 261 -33.54 31.23 -11.27
CA GLN A 261 -32.49 32.02 -11.89
C GLN A 261 -31.27 32.15 -10.99
N PHE A 262 -31.43 32.61 -9.74
CA PHE A 262 -30.31 32.74 -8.80
C PHE A 262 -29.73 31.42 -8.36
N LEU A 263 -30.55 30.36 -8.28
CA LEU A 263 -30.06 29.03 -7.96
C LEU A 263 -29.18 28.46 -9.08
N ILE A 264 -29.58 28.65 -10.36
CA ILE A 264 -28.76 28.27 -11.51
C ILE A 264 -27.45 29.07 -11.52
N GLU A 265 -27.48 30.36 -11.21
CA GLU A 265 -26.27 31.19 -11.11
C GLU A 265 -25.30 30.65 -10.05
N ALA A 266 -25.79 30.30 -8.86
CA ALA A 266 -24.99 29.67 -7.80
C ALA A 266 -24.39 28.31 -8.20
N ILE A 267 -25.18 27.48 -8.89
CA ILE A 267 -24.72 26.21 -9.43
C ILE A 267 -23.61 26.40 -10.47
N LEU A 268 -23.77 27.33 -11.38
CA LEU A 268 -22.78 27.64 -12.42
C LEU A 268 -21.46 28.13 -11.79
N ILE A 269 -21.52 29.02 -10.80
CA ILE A 269 -20.32 29.45 -10.05
C ILE A 269 -19.63 28.25 -9.40
N SER A 270 -20.38 27.38 -8.76
CA SER A 270 -19.85 26.20 -8.09
C SER A 270 -19.24 25.19 -9.06
N ILE A 271 -19.90 24.92 -10.19
CA ILE A 271 -19.38 24.00 -11.22
C ILE A 271 -18.13 24.56 -11.89
N THR A 272 -18.10 25.85 -12.22
CA THR A 272 -16.89 26.48 -12.82
C THR A 272 -15.70 26.42 -11.86
N GLY A 273 -15.92 26.68 -10.56
CA GLY A 273 -14.93 26.48 -9.52
C GLY A 273 -14.49 25.02 -9.43
N GLY A 274 -15.43 24.08 -9.53
CA GLY A 274 -15.17 22.63 -9.54
C GLY A 274 -14.29 22.19 -10.72
N ILE A 275 -14.57 22.70 -11.94
CA ILE A 275 -13.73 22.41 -13.13
C ILE A 275 -12.29 22.89 -12.91
N ILE A 276 -12.12 24.11 -12.44
CA ILE A 276 -10.80 24.68 -12.15
C ILE A 276 -10.10 23.84 -11.07
N GLY A 277 -10.81 23.45 -10.01
CA GLY A 277 -10.29 22.61 -8.93
C GLY A 277 -9.84 21.25 -9.44
N VAL A 278 -10.60 20.58 -10.31
CA VAL A 278 -10.22 19.30 -10.92
C VAL A 278 -8.97 19.45 -11.79
N ILE A 279 -8.88 20.51 -12.61
CA ILE A 279 -7.70 20.77 -13.45
C ILE A 279 -6.45 20.95 -12.58
N ILE A 280 -6.54 21.77 -11.53
CA ILE A 280 -5.44 22.00 -10.59
C ILE A 280 -5.07 20.70 -9.86
N GLY A 281 -6.05 19.95 -9.38
CA GLY A 281 -5.83 18.68 -8.66
C GLY A 281 -5.16 17.62 -9.54
N CYS A 282 -5.65 17.44 -10.77
CA CYS A 282 -5.03 16.53 -11.74
C CYS A 282 -3.61 16.98 -12.13
N GLY A 283 -3.40 18.27 -12.33
CA GLY A 283 -2.09 18.84 -12.64
C GLY A 283 -1.08 18.64 -11.49
N ALA A 284 -1.49 18.90 -10.25
CA ALA A 284 -0.66 18.66 -9.07
C ALA A 284 -0.32 17.16 -8.92
N SER A 285 -1.29 16.27 -9.10
CA SER A 285 -1.07 14.81 -9.08
C SER A 285 -0.08 14.36 -10.16
N TRP A 286 -0.16 14.94 -11.36
CA TRP A 286 0.76 14.65 -12.44
C TRP A 286 2.19 15.12 -12.13
N ILE A 287 2.35 16.30 -11.54
CA ILE A 287 3.66 16.84 -11.11
C ILE A 287 4.27 15.92 -10.04
N VAL A 288 3.51 15.53 -9.03
CA VAL A 288 4.00 14.61 -7.98
C VAL A 288 4.41 13.27 -8.58
N LYS A 289 3.63 12.72 -9.50
CA LYS A 289 3.98 11.49 -10.21
C LYS A 289 5.29 11.62 -10.98
N SER A 290 5.55 12.74 -11.65
CA SER A 290 6.74 12.93 -12.48
C SER A 290 8.00 13.24 -11.67
N VAL A 291 7.88 13.97 -10.56
CA VAL A 291 9.03 14.39 -9.72
C VAL A 291 9.36 13.37 -8.64
N ALA A 292 8.35 12.86 -7.94
CA ALA A 292 8.54 11.92 -6.85
C ALA A 292 8.48 10.43 -7.29
N HIS A 293 8.14 10.17 -8.56
CA HIS A 293 7.98 8.81 -9.13
C HIS A 293 6.98 7.95 -8.37
N TRP A 294 6.03 8.57 -7.68
CA TRP A 294 4.96 7.84 -6.96
C TRP A 294 3.92 7.29 -7.94
N PRO A 295 3.48 6.05 -7.78
CA PRO A 295 2.41 5.47 -8.59
C PRO A 295 1.07 6.08 -8.20
N ILE A 296 0.68 7.18 -8.85
CA ILE A 296 -0.60 7.86 -8.63
C ILE A 296 -1.58 7.44 -9.72
N PHE A 297 -2.74 6.93 -9.32
CA PHE A 297 -3.85 6.60 -10.20
C PHE A 297 -5.05 7.47 -9.88
N ILE A 298 -5.49 8.29 -10.83
CA ILE A 298 -6.69 9.11 -10.71
C ILE A 298 -7.88 8.22 -11.10
N GLN A 299 -8.75 7.95 -10.14
CA GLN A 299 -9.97 7.19 -10.42
C GLN A 299 -11.03 8.11 -11.05
N PRO A 300 -11.65 7.74 -12.18
CA PRO A 300 -12.70 8.53 -12.81
C PRO A 300 -13.88 8.84 -11.88
N TRP A 301 -14.19 7.91 -10.99
CA TRP A 301 -15.22 8.08 -9.97
C TRP A 301 -14.99 9.29 -9.06
N SER A 302 -13.74 9.59 -8.71
CA SER A 302 -13.38 10.75 -7.86
C SER A 302 -13.74 12.07 -8.55
N VAL A 303 -13.59 12.15 -9.86
CA VAL A 303 -13.97 13.33 -10.65
C VAL A 303 -15.48 13.53 -10.63
N PHE A 304 -16.26 12.45 -10.87
CA PHE A 304 -17.72 12.53 -10.80
C PHE A 304 -18.22 12.93 -9.41
N LEU A 305 -17.63 12.36 -8.36
CA LEU A 305 -17.97 12.70 -6.98
C LEU A 305 -17.67 14.18 -6.69
N SER A 306 -16.57 14.72 -7.19
CA SER A 306 -16.21 16.14 -7.03
C SER A 306 -17.27 17.04 -7.65
N PHE A 307 -17.74 16.76 -8.86
CA PHE A 307 -18.82 17.51 -9.50
C PHE A 307 -20.15 17.41 -8.74
N ALA A 308 -20.51 16.22 -8.27
CA ALA A 308 -21.73 16.04 -7.47
C ALA A 308 -21.68 16.87 -6.18
N VAL A 309 -20.56 16.82 -5.48
CA VAL A 309 -20.35 17.59 -4.23
C VAL A 309 -20.37 19.09 -4.52
N CYS A 310 -19.71 19.58 -5.57
CA CYS A 310 -19.76 20.99 -5.98
C CYS A 310 -21.19 21.44 -6.28
N THR A 311 -21.96 20.63 -7.02
CA THR A 311 -23.36 20.95 -7.34
C THR A 311 -24.21 21.04 -6.08
N VAL A 312 -24.11 20.05 -5.18
CA VAL A 312 -24.84 20.05 -3.91
C VAL A 312 -24.47 21.29 -3.07
N THR A 313 -23.20 21.65 -3.04
CA THR A 313 -22.73 22.84 -2.31
C THR A 313 -23.31 24.12 -2.92
N GLY A 314 -23.30 24.25 -4.25
CA GLY A 314 -23.91 25.39 -4.95
C GLY A 314 -25.39 25.53 -4.64
N VAL A 315 -26.14 24.41 -4.68
CA VAL A 315 -27.58 24.41 -4.33
C VAL A 315 -27.79 24.79 -2.87
N PHE A 316 -27.05 24.17 -1.94
CA PHE A 316 -27.24 24.38 -0.51
C PHE A 316 -26.97 25.83 -0.08
N PHE A 317 -25.82 26.35 -0.45
CA PHE A 317 -25.42 27.71 -0.06
C PHE A 317 -26.05 28.80 -0.96
N GLY A 318 -26.46 28.49 -2.18
CA GLY A 318 -27.18 29.41 -3.06
C GLY A 318 -28.67 29.51 -2.76
N TRP A 319 -29.26 28.51 -2.12
CA TRP A 319 -30.69 28.44 -1.87
C TRP A 319 -31.20 29.61 -0.98
N TYR A 320 -30.49 29.91 0.11
CA TYR A 320 -30.92 30.95 1.06
C TYR A 320 -30.97 32.35 0.41
N PRO A 321 -29.90 32.87 -0.26
CA PRO A 321 -29.98 34.16 -0.92
C PRO A 321 -30.98 34.15 -2.08
N ALA A 322 -31.08 33.06 -2.85
CA ALA A 322 -32.06 32.96 -3.95
C ALA A 322 -33.51 33.02 -3.43
N LYS A 323 -33.80 32.36 -2.31
CA LYS A 323 -35.10 32.42 -1.67
C LYS A 323 -35.42 33.84 -1.19
N LYS A 324 -34.44 34.53 -0.57
CA LYS A 324 -34.62 35.93 -0.12
C LYS A 324 -34.91 36.87 -1.31
N ALA A 325 -34.32 36.65 -2.48
CA ALA A 325 -34.62 37.36 -3.70
C ALA A 325 -36.06 37.10 -4.20
N ALA A 326 -36.51 35.81 -4.09
CA ALA A 326 -37.84 35.43 -4.54
C ALA A 326 -38.98 35.94 -3.64
N ASP A 327 -38.71 36.20 -2.36
CA ASP A 327 -39.66 36.66 -1.36
C ASP A 327 -39.69 38.21 -1.23
N LEU A 328 -39.03 38.97 -2.12
CA LEU A 328 -39.03 40.43 -2.12
C LEU A 328 -40.41 40.98 -2.51
N ASP A 329 -40.85 42.03 -1.81
CA ASP A 329 -42.04 42.78 -2.22
C ASP A 329 -41.68 43.68 -3.40
N PRO A 330 -42.38 43.55 -4.57
CA PRO A 330 -42.08 44.34 -5.75
C PRO A 330 -42.13 45.86 -5.53
N ILE A 331 -43.06 46.34 -4.64
CA ILE A 331 -43.21 47.76 -4.38
C ILE A 331 -42.04 48.30 -3.55
N GLU A 332 -41.57 47.51 -2.56
CA GLU A 332 -40.41 47.90 -1.75
C GLU A 332 -39.13 47.82 -2.54
N ALA A 333 -38.97 46.74 -3.37
CA ALA A 333 -37.81 46.53 -4.20
C ALA A 333 -37.57 47.62 -5.22
N ILE A 334 -38.61 48.25 -5.82
CA ILE A 334 -38.49 49.37 -6.76
C ILE A 334 -38.07 50.66 -6.05
N ARG A 335 -38.45 50.81 -4.77
CA ARG A 335 -38.10 51.99 -3.97
C ARG A 335 -36.72 51.93 -3.32
N TYR A 336 -36.05 50.82 -3.46
CA TYR A 336 -34.70 50.62 -2.91
C TYR A 336 -33.69 51.48 -3.66
N GLU A 337 -33.07 52.45 -2.98
CA GLU A 337 -31.96 53.28 -3.48
C GLU A 337 -30.61 52.61 -3.24
#